data_0b6f88469e14ac503e3323d5321dce35
#
_entry.id   0b6f88469e14ac503e3323d5321dce35
#
_cell.length_a   1.000
_cell.length_b   1.000
_cell.length_c   1.000
_cell.angle_alpha   90.00
_cell.angle_beta   90.00
_cell.angle_gamma   90.00
#
_symmetry.space_group_name_H-M   'P 1'
#
loop_
_entity.id
_entity.type
_entity.pdbx_description
1 polymer ?
#
loop_
_entity_poly.entity_id
_entity_poly.type
_entity_poly.pdbx_seq_one_letter_code
_entity_poly.pdbx_strand_id
1 'polypeptide(L)'
;MNKKIMCCLLTAAFVLGVSGCSSQTEESSEVSTEIIETTTTATVTTTTETTEETTVETEPEYTGNNPYGDLKIGYAEGDVALCVRHDLKLPAKMGSTDITWKSSDESVVKPDGTVIRPAERSCLVTLTATLTVDGEEKEKDFEVRVIKTANDHLTPDDIYINDEPDQIYFYNDIIEDCKIYVNKKGYVTRVIGSIIDFKVDSPEDALLAIHGIHKLIGCENVFEELKIDHIIKDDTCYYFVFNQVHNSVPVNGIMLTLTTDLEGNTNGFINYYVPIDISTDPAVDKDAAIAAIGDYEKIFSEELMIDIDGEKATLIWKIEYSKAGEVITYSAKVDAQTGKLIWSRQNVIVD
;
A
#
# COMPACT_ATOMS: atom_id res chain seq x y z
N MET A 1 -29.65 26.54 -17.14
CA MET A 1 -28.34 27.19 -16.97
C MET A 1 -27.54 26.29 -16.03
N ASN A 2 -26.74 25.40 -16.59
CA ASN A 2 -25.97 24.40 -15.83
C ASN A 2 -24.66 25.04 -15.40
N LYS A 3 -24.49 25.30 -14.11
CA LYS A 3 -23.19 25.69 -13.55
C LYS A 3 -22.36 24.39 -13.36
N LYS A 4 -21.37 24.22 -14.21
CA LYS A 4 -20.29 23.24 -14.00
C LYS A 4 -19.43 23.73 -12.84
N ILE A 5 -19.44 23.00 -11.75
CA ILE A 5 -18.47 23.16 -10.67
C ILE A 5 -17.19 22.48 -11.18
N MET A 6 -16.19 23.29 -11.48
CA MET A 6 -14.87 22.82 -11.89
C MET A 6 -14.05 22.58 -10.62
N CYS A 7 -13.96 21.33 -10.23
CA CYS A 7 -13.04 20.91 -9.18
C CYS A 7 -11.61 21.00 -9.74
N CYS A 8 -10.71 21.74 -9.07
CA CYS A 8 -9.30 21.79 -9.45
C CYS A 8 -8.67 20.40 -9.27
N LEU A 9 -8.64 19.65 -10.36
CA LEU A 9 -7.76 18.50 -10.48
C LEU A 9 -6.33 19.01 -10.58
N LEU A 10 -5.51 18.69 -9.60
CA LEU A 10 -4.07 18.67 -9.76
C LEU A 10 -3.78 17.60 -10.82
N THR A 11 -3.70 18.02 -12.07
CA THR A 11 -3.20 17.18 -13.16
C THR A 11 -1.71 16.99 -12.95
N ALA A 12 -1.35 15.86 -12.31
CA ALA A 12 -0.03 15.31 -12.51
C ALA A 12 0.04 14.91 -13.98
N ALA A 13 0.78 15.69 -14.77
CA ALA A 13 0.97 15.43 -16.19
C ALA A 13 1.64 14.05 -16.37
N PHE A 14 0.87 13.09 -16.79
CA PHE A 14 1.38 11.81 -17.26
C PHE A 14 2.01 12.02 -18.63
N VAL A 15 3.32 12.12 -18.71
CA VAL A 15 4.06 11.96 -19.95
C VAL A 15 4.21 10.47 -20.20
N LEU A 16 3.26 9.91 -20.95
CA LEU A 16 3.40 8.59 -21.54
C LEU A 16 4.40 8.68 -22.69
N GLY A 17 5.65 8.32 -22.42
CA GLY A 17 6.63 8.06 -23.46
C GLY A 17 6.30 6.74 -24.14
N VAL A 18 5.58 6.80 -25.26
CA VAL A 18 5.42 5.66 -26.17
C VAL A 18 6.68 5.57 -27.00
N SER A 19 7.59 4.68 -26.65
CA SER A 19 8.69 4.26 -27.55
C SER A 19 8.17 3.21 -28.49
N GLY A 20 7.95 3.63 -29.73
CA GLY A 20 7.60 2.74 -30.83
C GLY A 20 8.76 1.77 -31.13
N CYS A 21 8.44 0.51 -31.18
CA CYS A 21 9.31 -0.55 -31.67
C CYS A 21 9.22 -0.59 -33.19
N SER A 22 10.27 -0.18 -33.90
CA SER A 22 10.42 -0.43 -35.33
C SER A 22 11.23 -1.73 -35.51
N SER A 23 10.61 -2.69 -36.15
CA SER A 23 11.23 -3.91 -36.68
C SER A 23 12.27 -3.59 -37.72
N GLN A 24 13.46 -4.16 -37.58
CA GLN A 24 14.34 -4.48 -38.74
C GLN A 24 14.88 -5.90 -38.59
N THR A 25 14.64 -6.63 -39.65
CA THR A 25 15.10 -7.98 -40.01
C THR A 25 16.55 -7.96 -40.49
N GLU A 26 17.16 -9.20 -40.47
CA GLU A 26 18.41 -9.67 -41.14
C GLU A 26 19.68 -9.45 -40.33
N GLU A 27 20.58 -10.39 -40.17
CA GLU A 27 21.07 -11.46 -41.04
C GLU A 27 21.80 -12.55 -40.22
N SER A 28 21.82 -13.77 -40.76
CA SER A 28 22.49 -14.96 -40.26
C SER A 28 24.01 -14.86 -40.41
N SER A 29 24.77 -15.37 -39.43
CA SER A 29 26.08 -15.93 -39.69
C SER A 29 26.37 -17.13 -38.79
N GLU A 30 26.51 -18.28 -39.41
CA GLU A 30 27.03 -19.53 -38.85
C GLU A 30 28.48 -19.33 -38.40
N VAL A 31 28.86 -19.78 -37.20
CA VAL A 31 30.24 -20.10 -36.88
C VAL A 31 30.31 -21.37 -36.02
N SER A 32 31.02 -22.29 -36.60
CA SER A 32 31.53 -23.59 -36.23
C SER A 32 31.74 -23.93 -34.76
N THR A 33 31.34 -25.17 -34.48
CA THR A 33 31.64 -26.01 -33.32
C THR A 33 33.14 -26.36 -33.27
N GLU A 34 33.83 -26.10 -32.19
CA GLU A 34 35.04 -26.80 -31.79
C GLU A 34 34.82 -27.54 -30.47
N ILE A 35 34.92 -28.85 -30.54
CA ILE A 35 34.87 -29.75 -29.39
C ILE A 35 36.30 -29.86 -28.84
N ILE A 36 36.55 -29.46 -27.62
CA ILE A 36 37.77 -29.75 -26.88
C ILE A 36 37.45 -30.79 -25.80
N GLU A 37 37.90 -32.01 -26.03
CA GLU A 37 37.94 -33.05 -25.00
C GLU A 37 39.04 -32.72 -23.99
N THR A 38 38.67 -32.58 -22.71
CA THR A 38 39.64 -32.47 -21.62
C THR A 38 39.52 -33.67 -20.69
N THR A 39 40.57 -34.48 -20.68
CA THR A 39 40.77 -35.67 -19.87
C THR A 39 40.83 -35.33 -18.39
N THR A 40 39.95 -35.90 -17.59
CA THR A 40 39.93 -35.69 -16.14
C THR A 40 40.80 -36.70 -15.43
N THR A 41 41.88 -36.24 -14.81
CA THR A 41 42.71 -37.03 -13.90
C THR A 41 42.09 -36.94 -12.48
N ALA A 42 41.63 -38.04 -11.94
CA ALA A 42 41.11 -38.14 -10.60
C ALA A 42 42.24 -38.06 -9.56
N THR A 43 42.25 -37.03 -8.73
CA THR A 43 43.09 -36.92 -7.53
C THR A 43 42.24 -37.29 -6.32
N VAL A 44 42.60 -38.37 -5.63
CA VAL A 44 41.97 -38.78 -4.38
C VAL A 44 42.49 -37.83 -3.27
N THR A 45 41.61 -36.98 -2.76
CA THR A 45 41.91 -36.15 -1.57
C THR A 45 41.23 -36.76 -0.34
N THR A 46 42.03 -37.14 0.62
CA THR A 46 41.58 -37.62 1.95
C THR A 46 40.92 -36.50 2.69
N THR A 47 39.63 -36.63 2.95
CA THR A 47 38.84 -35.64 3.73
C THR A 47 39.13 -35.85 5.22
N THR A 48 39.76 -34.89 5.84
CA THR A 48 39.80 -34.76 7.32
C THR A 48 38.49 -34.17 7.77
N GLU A 49 37.71 -34.90 8.55
CA GLU A 49 36.51 -34.38 9.18
C GLU A 49 36.88 -33.27 10.19
N THR A 50 36.58 -32.04 9.83
CA THR A 50 36.59 -30.92 10.79
C THR A 50 35.19 -30.83 11.36
N THR A 51 35.08 -31.13 12.65
CA THR A 51 33.85 -30.93 13.43
C THR A 51 33.64 -29.42 13.52
N GLU A 52 32.70 -28.89 12.74
CA GLU A 52 32.23 -27.51 12.92
C GLU A 52 31.41 -27.43 14.22
N GLU A 53 31.94 -26.69 15.19
CA GLU A 53 31.18 -26.24 16.34
C GLU A 53 30.05 -25.31 15.83
N THR A 54 28.82 -25.82 15.86
CA THR A 54 27.63 -25.01 15.61
C THR A 54 27.50 -24.01 16.76
N THR A 55 27.94 -22.77 16.56
CA THR A 55 27.62 -21.65 17.43
C THR A 55 26.11 -21.42 17.33
N VAL A 56 25.38 -21.82 18.37
CA VAL A 56 23.98 -21.47 18.55
C VAL A 56 23.96 -19.95 18.79
N GLU A 57 23.60 -19.16 17.77
CA GLU A 57 23.23 -17.76 17.95
C GLU A 57 22.01 -17.72 18.87
N THR A 58 22.22 -17.34 20.13
CA THR A 58 21.11 -17.06 21.04
C THR A 58 20.41 -15.79 20.58
N GLU A 59 19.15 -15.91 20.16
CA GLU A 59 18.30 -14.74 19.88
C GLU A 59 18.30 -13.81 21.12
N PRO A 60 18.33 -12.47 20.90
CA PRO A 60 18.28 -11.51 22.00
C PRO A 60 16.99 -11.69 22.81
N GLU A 61 17.11 -11.73 24.14
CA GLU A 61 15.98 -11.88 25.04
C GLU A 61 15.00 -10.71 24.90
N TYR A 62 13.73 -11.01 24.63
CA TYR A 62 12.68 -9.98 24.52
C TYR A 62 12.43 -9.32 25.88
N THR A 63 12.58 -8.01 25.95
CA THR A 63 12.39 -7.19 27.15
C THR A 63 11.17 -6.27 27.10
N GLY A 64 10.35 -6.35 26.03
CA GLY A 64 9.14 -5.55 25.84
C GLY A 64 7.96 -6.01 26.72
N ASN A 65 6.93 -5.18 26.80
CA ASN A 65 5.72 -5.43 27.60
C ASN A 65 4.50 -5.82 26.74
N ASN A 66 4.63 -5.84 25.41
CA ASN A 66 3.54 -6.10 24.50
C ASN A 66 3.94 -7.13 23.43
N PRO A 67 4.03 -8.44 23.76
CA PRO A 67 4.48 -9.44 22.81
C PRO A 67 3.59 -9.53 21.55
N TYR A 68 2.29 -9.25 21.65
CA TYR A 68 1.39 -9.21 20.51
C TYR A 68 1.69 -8.04 19.57
N GLY A 69 1.84 -6.83 20.11
CA GLY A 69 2.13 -5.62 19.32
C GLY A 69 3.50 -5.66 18.67
N ASP A 70 4.49 -6.14 19.42
CA ASP A 70 5.90 -6.12 19.02
C ASP A 70 6.30 -7.30 18.12
N LEU A 71 5.42 -8.33 18.00
CA LEU A 71 5.68 -9.49 17.15
C LEU A 71 5.88 -9.09 15.69
N LYS A 72 7.02 -9.49 15.13
CA LYS A 72 7.40 -9.25 13.74
C LYS A 72 7.97 -10.52 13.11
N ILE A 73 7.84 -10.64 11.80
CA ILE A 73 8.58 -11.61 10.99
C ILE A 73 9.97 -11.04 10.69
N GLY A 74 11.02 -11.85 10.83
CA GLY A 74 12.35 -11.52 10.35
C GLY A 74 12.53 -11.93 8.90
N TYR A 75 13.12 -11.03 8.12
CA TYR A 75 13.43 -11.24 6.70
C TYR A 75 14.95 -11.39 6.52
N ALA A 76 15.35 -12.16 5.52
CA ALA A 76 16.74 -12.18 5.08
C ALA A 76 17.16 -10.82 4.50
N GLU A 77 18.45 -10.58 4.36
CA GLU A 77 18.95 -9.35 3.76
C GLU A 77 18.42 -9.20 2.32
N GLY A 78 17.85 -8.04 2.03
CA GLY A 78 17.22 -7.72 0.75
C GLY A 78 15.81 -8.27 0.55
N ASP A 79 15.26 -9.03 1.51
CA ASP A 79 13.85 -9.44 1.47
C ASP A 79 12.97 -8.46 2.28
N VAL A 80 11.73 -8.32 1.83
CA VAL A 80 10.64 -7.59 2.51
C VAL A 80 9.35 -8.37 2.36
N ALA A 81 8.30 -8.02 3.10
CA ALA A 81 7.03 -8.75 3.10
C ALA A 81 6.47 -9.04 1.70
N LEU A 82 6.59 -8.09 0.77
CA LEU A 82 6.10 -8.22 -0.60
C LEU A 82 7.14 -8.74 -1.60
N CYS A 83 8.35 -9.10 -1.14
CA CYS A 83 9.42 -9.66 -1.98
C CYS A 83 10.27 -10.63 -1.17
N VAL A 84 9.72 -11.82 -0.91
CA VAL A 84 10.37 -12.88 -0.13
C VAL A 84 10.99 -13.90 -1.08
N ARG A 85 12.29 -14.15 -0.89
CA ARG A 85 13.08 -15.10 -1.68
C ARG A 85 13.80 -16.14 -0.84
N HIS A 86 13.98 -15.84 0.44
CA HIS A 86 14.70 -16.66 1.39
C HIS A 86 13.82 -17.04 2.57
N ASP A 87 14.29 -17.98 3.37
CA ASP A 87 13.58 -18.42 4.57
C ASP A 87 13.30 -17.25 5.52
N LEU A 88 12.13 -17.33 6.14
CA LEU A 88 11.67 -16.34 7.12
C LEU A 88 12.11 -16.76 8.53
N LYS A 89 12.45 -15.78 9.36
CA LYS A 89 12.65 -16.00 10.79
C LYS A 89 11.33 -15.77 11.50
N LEU A 90 10.68 -16.87 11.87
CA LEU A 90 9.43 -16.87 12.62
C LEU A 90 9.74 -17.15 14.09
N PRO A 91 9.63 -16.17 15.01
CA PRO A 91 9.95 -16.41 16.42
C PRO A 91 9.00 -17.44 17.02
N ALA A 92 9.55 -18.46 17.68
CA ALA A 92 8.79 -19.46 18.42
C ALA A 92 8.41 -18.97 19.83
N LYS A 93 9.07 -17.89 20.30
CA LYS A 93 8.82 -17.27 21.61
C LYS A 93 9.07 -15.77 21.57
N MET A 94 8.36 -15.04 22.43
CA MET A 94 8.69 -13.68 22.82
C MET A 94 8.69 -13.57 24.34
N GLY A 95 9.88 -13.55 24.93
CA GLY A 95 10.06 -13.68 26.38
C GLY A 95 9.52 -15.03 26.88
N SER A 96 8.55 -15.00 27.78
CA SER A 96 7.88 -16.20 28.29
C SER A 96 6.70 -16.69 27.44
N THR A 97 6.30 -15.93 26.40
CA THR A 97 5.13 -16.24 25.56
C THR A 97 5.52 -17.15 24.42
N ASP A 98 4.95 -18.34 24.36
CA ASP A 98 5.10 -19.26 23.24
C ASP A 98 4.26 -18.80 22.06
N ILE A 99 4.79 -18.97 20.84
CA ILE A 99 4.15 -18.58 19.59
C ILE A 99 4.09 -19.79 18.68
N THR A 100 2.89 -20.05 18.15
CA THR A 100 2.69 -21.08 17.12
C THR A 100 2.28 -20.41 15.82
N TRP A 101 2.75 -20.97 14.70
CA TRP A 101 2.52 -20.43 13.38
C TRP A 101 1.68 -21.38 12.53
N LYS A 102 0.80 -20.81 11.71
CA LYS A 102 0.09 -21.50 10.63
C LYS A 102 0.34 -20.76 9.33
N SER A 103 0.36 -21.49 8.23
CA SER A 103 0.46 -20.95 6.89
C SER A 103 -0.81 -21.23 6.11
N SER A 104 -1.27 -20.26 5.30
CA SER A 104 -2.37 -20.47 4.37
C SER A 104 -1.97 -21.38 3.20
N ASP A 105 -0.65 -21.50 2.91
CA ASP A 105 -0.10 -22.38 1.88
C ASP A 105 1.26 -22.93 2.31
N GLU A 106 1.26 -24.11 2.93
CA GLU A 106 2.48 -24.79 3.39
C GLU A 106 3.36 -25.33 2.24
N SER A 107 2.83 -25.39 1.02
CA SER A 107 3.63 -25.73 -0.16
C SER A 107 4.55 -24.60 -0.59
N VAL A 108 4.29 -23.37 -0.13
CA VAL A 108 5.04 -22.16 -0.43
C VAL A 108 5.81 -21.64 0.79
N VAL A 109 5.16 -21.55 1.96
CA VAL A 109 5.83 -21.19 3.21
C VAL A 109 5.37 -22.16 4.31
N LYS A 110 6.31 -22.83 4.96
CA LYS A 110 6.00 -23.72 6.08
C LYS A 110 5.86 -22.94 7.40
N PRO A 111 5.19 -23.54 8.41
CA PRO A 111 5.07 -22.93 9.74
C PRO A 111 6.40 -22.69 10.48
N ASP A 112 7.48 -23.32 10.06
CA ASP A 112 8.84 -23.12 10.59
C ASP A 112 9.59 -21.96 9.87
N GLY A 113 8.96 -21.30 8.88
CA GLY A 113 9.54 -20.22 8.11
C GLY A 113 10.27 -20.66 6.84
N THR A 114 10.39 -21.97 6.59
CA THR A 114 11.00 -22.48 5.35
C THR A 114 10.21 -22.00 4.13
N VAL A 115 10.89 -21.38 3.18
CA VAL A 115 10.29 -20.85 1.94
C VAL A 115 10.60 -21.77 0.76
N ILE A 116 9.54 -22.22 0.09
CA ILE A 116 9.61 -23.03 -1.12
C ILE A 116 9.13 -22.17 -2.28
N ARG A 117 10.06 -21.57 -3.01
CA ARG A 117 9.73 -20.65 -4.10
C ARG A 117 9.02 -21.37 -5.25
N PRO A 118 7.84 -20.88 -5.68
CA PRO A 118 7.13 -21.44 -6.83
C PRO A 118 7.93 -21.20 -8.13
N ALA A 119 7.76 -22.08 -9.13
CA ALA A 119 8.45 -21.96 -10.40
C ALA A 119 7.79 -20.97 -11.35
N GLU A 120 6.46 -20.98 -11.41
CA GLU A 120 5.71 -20.31 -12.48
C GLU A 120 5.09 -18.98 -12.07
N ARG A 121 4.60 -18.88 -10.84
CA ARG A 121 3.86 -17.70 -10.35
C ARG A 121 4.25 -17.40 -8.92
N SER A 122 4.54 -16.12 -8.63
CA SER A 122 4.71 -15.67 -7.24
C SER A 122 3.39 -15.79 -6.48
N CYS A 123 3.45 -16.12 -5.19
CA CYS A 123 2.28 -16.40 -4.36
C CYS A 123 2.19 -15.47 -3.16
N LEU A 124 0.97 -15.04 -2.83
CA LEU A 124 0.67 -14.38 -1.57
C LEU A 124 0.30 -15.44 -0.54
N VAL A 125 0.96 -15.42 0.62
CA VAL A 125 0.74 -16.36 1.72
C VAL A 125 0.45 -15.57 2.99
N THR A 126 -0.60 -15.96 3.71
CA THR A 126 -0.89 -15.46 5.05
C THR A 126 -0.29 -16.38 6.09
N LEU A 127 0.56 -15.85 6.95
CA LEU A 127 1.11 -16.51 8.13
C LEU A 127 0.37 -16.01 9.36
N THR A 128 -0.30 -16.90 10.07
CA THR A 128 -1.04 -16.57 11.29
C THR A 128 -0.25 -17.04 12.51
N ALA A 129 0.17 -16.07 13.33
CA ALA A 129 0.77 -16.33 14.65
C ALA A 129 -0.30 -16.41 15.70
N THR A 130 -0.30 -17.48 16.52
CA THR A 130 -1.14 -17.62 17.70
C THR A 130 -0.28 -17.53 18.94
N LEU A 131 -0.62 -16.64 19.87
CA LEU A 131 0.09 -16.43 21.13
C LEU A 131 -0.89 -16.19 22.29
N THR A 132 -0.51 -16.62 23.49
CA THR A 132 -1.32 -16.40 24.69
C THR A 132 -0.85 -15.16 25.42
N VAL A 133 -1.71 -14.13 25.48
CA VAL A 133 -1.43 -12.87 26.19
C VAL A 133 -2.49 -12.68 27.27
N ASP A 134 -2.07 -12.49 28.50
CA ASP A 134 -2.96 -12.32 29.67
C ASP A 134 -3.95 -13.47 29.87
N GLY A 135 -3.57 -14.69 29.44
CA GLY A 135 -4.40 -15.90 29.53
C GLY A 135 -5.42 -16.08 28.39
N GLU A 136 -5.41 -15.17 27.41
CA GLU A 136 -6.25 -15.25 26.21
C GLU A 136 -5.41 -15.57 24.97
N GLU A 137 -5.90 -16.47 24.11
CA GLU A 137 -5.31 -16.71 22.81
C GLU A 137 -5.64 -15.55 21.86
N LYS A 138 -4.61 -15.00 21.20
CA LYS A 138 -4.73 -13.96 20.18
C LYS A 138 -4.03 -14.39 18.91
N GLU A 139 -4.65 -14.10 17.78
CA GLU A 139 -4.09 -14.37 16.47
C GLU A 139 -3.64 -13.07 15.82
N LYS A 140 -2.50 -13.11 15.11
CA LYS A 140 -1.95 -12.01 14.33
C LYS A 140 -1.53 -12.52 12.97
N ASP A 141 -2.08 -11.91 11.92
CA ASP A 141 -1.79 -12.26 10.54
C ASP A 141 -0.67 -11.40 9.97
N PHE A 142 0.17 -12.06 9.14
CA PHE A 142 1.21 -11.44 8.35
C PHE A 142 1.06 -11.92 6.91
N GLU A 143 0.94 -11.00 5.98
CA GLU A 143 0.92 -11.32 4.55
C GLU A 143 2.33 -11.19 3.97
N VAL A 144 2.78 -12.25 3.32
CA VAL A 144 4.07 -12.30 2.63
C VAL A 144 3.87 -12.75 1.20
N ARG A 145 4.63 -12.16 0.29
CA ARG A 145 4.63 -12.55 -1.10
C ARG A 145 5.95 -13.25 -1.43
N VAL A 146 5.85 -14.53 -1.78
CA VAL A 146 6.99 -15.33 -2.20
C VAL A 146 7.17 -15.22 -3.71
N ILE A 147 8.34 -14.75 -4.13
CA ILE A 147 8.68 -14.51 -5.52
C ILE A 147 9.07 -15.81 -6.21
N LYS A 148 8.58 -16.02 -7.44
CA LYS A 148 8.90 -17.20 -8.26
C LYS A 148 10.42 -17.30 -8.56
N THR A 149 10.91 -18.50 -8.80
CA THR A 149 12.34 -18.76 -9.05
C THR A 149 12.85 -18.13 -10.36
N ALA A 150 12.00 -17.96 -11.36
CA ALA A 150 12.38 -17.31 -12.62
C ALA A 150 12.89 -15.86 -12.45
N ASN A 151 12.69 -15.25 -11.27
CA ASN A 151 13.10 -13.89 -10.95
C ASN A 151 14.32 -13.82 -10.01
N ASP A 152 15.20 -14.77 -10.06
CA ASP A 152 16.46 -14.75 -9.30
C ASP A 152 17.41 -13.61 -9.71
N HIS A 153 17.12 -12.95 -10.85
CA HIS A 153 17.84 -11.76 -11.29
C HIS A 153 17.45 -10.49 -10.51
N LEU A 154 16.34 -10.50 -9.76
CA LEU A 154 15.98 -9.39 -8.87
C LEU A 154 16.92 -9.39 -7.67
N THR A 155 17.70 -8.32 -7.56
CA THR A 155 18.65 -8.08 -6.46
C THR A 155 18.12 -6.98 -5.54
N PRO A 156 18.70 -6.78 -4.34
CA PRO A 156 18.40 -5.60 -3.50
C PRO A 156 18.54 -4.27 -4.25
N ASP A 157 19.39 -4.22 -5.30
CA ASP A 157 19.58 -3.02 -6.13
C ASP A 157 18.39 -2.75 -7.06
N ASP A 158 17.53 -3.75 -7.29
CA ASP A 158 16.26 -3.59 -8.01
C ASP A 158 15.16 -3.00 -7.11
N ILE A 159 15.42 -2.87 -5.81
CA ILE A 159 14.59 -2.12 -4.87
C ILE A 159 14.95 -0.65 -5.03
N TYR A 160 14.16 0.08 -5.78
CA TYR A 160 14.38 1.51 -5.98
C TYR A 160 13.81 2.30 -4.79
N ILE A 161 14.70 2.90 -3.99
CA ILE A 161 14.32 3.92 -3.02
C ILE A 161 14.17 5.22 -3.81
N ASN A 162 12.93 5.62 -4.05
CA ASN A 162 12.65 6.88 -4.74
C ASN A 162 13.17 8.06 -3.87
N ASP A 163 13.49 9.21 -4.51
CA ASP A 163 13.92 10.45 -3.81
C ASP A 163 12.91 10.95 -2.78
N GLU A 164 11.68 10.44 -2.78
CA GLU A 164 10.73 10.60 -1.69
C GLU A 164 11.07 9.60 -0.57
N PRO A 165 11.51 10.09 0.63
CA PRO A 165 12.09 9.26 1.68
C PRO A 165 11.14 8.21 2.28
N ASP A 166 9.88 8.16 1.82
CA ASP A 166 8.81 7.33 2.38
C ASP A 166 8.29 6.26 1.42
N GLN A 167 8.86 6.13 0.21
CA GLN A 167 8.38 5.16 -0.77
C GLN A 167 9.49 4.22 -1.21
N ILE A 168 9.24 2.92 -1.06
CA ILE A 168 10.08 1.85 -1.59
C ILE A 168 9.42 1.35 -2.87
N TYR A 169 10.20 1.32 -3.95
CA TYR A 169 9.79 0.80 -5.24
C TYR A 169 10.44 -0.54 -5.49
N PHE A 170 9.68 -1.54 -5.92
CA PHE A 170 10.23 -2.79 -6.40
C PHE A 170 9.44 -3.35 -7.58
N TYR A 171 10.15 -4.02 -8.44
CA TYR A 171 9.57 -4.79 -9.51
C TYR A 171 8.89 -6.02 -8.94
N ASN A 172 7.66 -6.25 -9.35
CA ASN A 172 6.95 -7.47 -9.00
C ASN A 172 6.38 -8.09 -10.28
N ASP A 173 6.65 -9.36 -10.44
CA ASP A 173 6.31 -10.15 -11.61
C ASP A 173 5.15 -11.12 -11.37
N ILE A 174 4.33 -10.89 -10.39
CA ILE A 174 3.13 -11.72 -10.19
C ILE A 174 2.26 -11.68 -11.44
N ILE A 175 2.25 -10.52 -12.08
CA ILE A 175 1.74 -10.31 -13.42
C ILE A 175 2.86 -9.59 -14.14
N GLU A 176 3.32 -10.09 -15.26
CA GLU A 176 4.39 -9.50 -16.05
C GLU A 176 4.25 -7.97 -16.11
N ASP A 177 5.32 -7.24 -15.79
CA ASP A 177 5.40 -5.78 -15.76
C ASP A 177 4.65 -5.04 -14.64
N CYS A 178 4.34 -5.66 -13.51
CA CYS A 178 3.75 -4.96 -12.37
C CYS A 178 4.80 -4.24 -11.53
N LYS A 179 4.59 -2.93 -11.27
CA LYS A 179 5.42 -2.11 -10.38
C LYS A 179 4.61 -1.73 -9.15
N ILE A 180 5.15 -1.98 -7.96
CA ILE A 180 4.48 -1.72 -6.68
C ILE A 180 5.31 -0.73 -5.87
N TYR A 181 4.65 0.31 -5.38
CA TYR A 181 5.21 1.30 -4.47
C TYR A 181 4.66 1.06 -3.07
N VAL A 182 5.53 1.09 -2.08
CA VAL A 182 5.18 0.82 -0.68
C VAL A 182 5.74 1.95 0.19
N ASN A 183 4.96 2.41 1.16
CA ASN A 183 5.42 3.39 2.14
C ASN A 183 6.24 2.73 3.26
N LYS A 184 6.83 3.52 4.14
CA LYS A 184 7.63 3.04 5.30
C LYS A 184 6.86 2.12 6.26
N LYS A 185 5.53 2.20 6.27
CA LYS A 185 4.67 1.33 7.09
C LYS A 185 4.39 -0.01 6.42
N GLY A 186 4.89 -0.23 5.19
CA GLY A 186 4.68 -1.44 4.41
C GLY A 186 3.36 -1.45 3.60
N TYR A 187 2.60 -0.37 3.60
CA TYR A 187 1.36 -0.30 2.82
C TYR A 187 1.61 0.09 1.37
N VAL A 188 0.90 -0.57 0.47
CA VAL A 188 0.91 -0.27 -0.97
C VAL A 188 0.27 1.09 -1.20
N THR A 189 1.03 2.02 -1.82
CA THR A 189 0.56 3.36 -2.17
C THR A 189 0.27 3.51 -3.64
N ARG A 190 0.89 2.69 -4.49
CA ARG A 190 0.68 2.72 -5.94
C ARG A 190 1.01 1.38 -6.57
N VAL A 191 0.24 1.02 -7.57
CA VAL A 191 0.52 -0.10 -8.47
C VAL A 191 0.43 0.39 -9.90
N ILE A 192 1.38 0.02 -10.75
CA ILE A 192 1.31 0.12 -12.20
C ILE A 192 1.29 -1.32 -12.72
N GLY A 193 0.28 -1.68 -13.48
CA GLY A 193 -0.07 -3.07 -13.75
C GLY A 193 -1.10 -3.58 -12.73
N SER A 194 -1.20 -4.87 -12.50
CA SER A 194 -2.18 -5.42 -11.58
C SER A 194 -1.58 -6.38 -10.55
N ILE A 195 -2.09 -6.28 -9.31
CA ILE A 195 -1.93 -7.28 -8.25
C ILE A 195 -3.27 -7.94 -7.91
N ILE A 196 -4.32 -7.58 -8.65
CA ILE A 196 -5.69 -8.01 -8.42
C ILE A 196 -6.12 -8.89 -9.59
N ASP A 197 -6.37 -10.17 -9.32
CA ASP A 197 -6.89 -11.14 -10.30
C ASP A 197 -8.43 -11.19 -10.16
N PHE A 198 -9.07 -10.08 -10.47
CA PHE A 198 -10.53 -9.93 -10.37
C PHE A 198 -11.03 -8.98 -11.46
N LYS A 199 -12.09 -9.36 -12.15
CA LYS A 199 -12.69 -8.54 -13.18
C LYS A 199 -13.67 -7.52 -12.59
N VAL A 200 -13.54 -6.27 -12.98
CA VAL A 200 -14.30 -5.14 -12.47
C VAL A 200 -15.24 -4.62 -13.56
N ASP A 201 -16.52 -4.90 -13.42
CA ASP A 201 -17.55 -4.45 -14.35
C ASP A 201 -18.48 -3.39 -13.71
N SER A 202 -18.36 -3.14 -12.40
CA SER A 202 -19.19 -2.20 -11.63
C SER A 202 -18.40 -1.52 -10.49
N PRO A 203 -18.94 -0.44 -9.88
CA PRO A 203 -18.35 0.15 -8.67
C PRO A 203 -18.27 -0.83 -7.49
N GLU A 204 -19.24 -1.72 -7.37
CA GLU A 204 -19.31 -2.76 -6.34
C GLU A 204 -18.19 -3.78 -6.54
N ASP A 205 -17.93 -4.18 -7.79
CA ASP A 205 -16.80 -5.04 -8.14
C ASP A 205 -15.47 -4.37 -7.83
N ALA A 206 -15.36 -3.06 -8.06
CA ALA A 206 -14.18 -2.30 -7.72
C ALA A 206 -13.91 -2.29 -6.20
N LEU A 207 -14.96 -2.17 -5.37
CA LEU A 207 -14.82 -2.30 -3.91
C LEU A 207 -14.44 -3.73 -3.49
N LEU A 208 -15.01 -4.76 -4.13
CA LEU A 208 -14.62 -6.16 -3.87
C LEU A 208 -13.17 -6.43 -4.25
N ALA A 209 -12.71 -5.88 -5.37
CA ALA A 209 -11.33 -5.97 -5.81
C ALA A 209 -10.36 -5.32 -4.79
N ILE A 210 -10.70 -4.12 -4.30
CA ILE A 210 -9.94 -3.43 -3.25
C ILE A 210 -9.99 -4.20 -1.93
N HIS A 211 -11.14 -4.78 -1.58
CA HIS A 211 -11.26 -5.62 -0.38
C HIS A 211 -10.33 -6.84 -0.45
N GLY A 212 -10.10 -7.41 -1.63
CA GLY A 212 -9.15 -8.51 -1.81
C GLY A 212 -7.70 -8.16 -1.44
N ILE A 213 -7.34 -6.86 -1.41
CA ILE A 213 -6.00 -6.38 -1.05
C ILE A 213 -6.01 -5.45 0.19
N HIS A 214 -7.09 -5.44 0.97
CA HIS A 214 -7.33 -4.48 2.05
C HIS A 214 -6.18 -4.38 3.07
N LYS A 215 -5.57 -5.51 3.45
CA LYS A 215 -4.43 -5.53 4.37
C LYS A 215 -3.18 -4.88 3.76
N LEU A 216 -2.96 -5.05 2.45
CA LEU A 216 -1.83 -4.45 1.75
C LEU A 216 -1.92 -2.93 1.69
N ILE A 217 -3.11 -2.37 1.75
CA ILE A 217 -3.35 -0.92 1.71
C ILE A 217 -3.58 -0.30 3.09
N GLY A 218 -3.64 -1.11 4.15
CA GLY A 218 -3.85 -0.67 5.52
C GLY A 218 -5.29 -0.28 5.85
N CYS A 219 -6.28 -0.70 5.03
CA CYS A 219 -7.70 -0.44 5.25
C CYS A 219 -8.37 -1.71 5.80
N GLU A 220 -8.82 -1.69 7.06
CA GLU A 220 -9.42 -2.88 7.66
C GLU A 220 -10.86 -3.11 7.19
N ASN A 221 -11.64 -2.04 7.01
CA ASN A 221 -13.07 -2.09 6.70
C ASN A 221 -13.41 -1.36 5.39
N VAL A 222 -12.99 -1.91 4.25
CA VAL A 222 -13.15 -1.29 2.92
C VAL A 222 -14.59 -0.80 2.66
N PHE A 223 -15.60 -1.62 3.00
CA PHE A 223 -17.01 -1.26 2.72
C PHE A 223 -17.56 -0.14 3.63
N GLU A 224 -16.96 0.06 4.80
CA GLU A 224 -17.34 1.13 5.72
C GLU A 224 -16.54 2.40 5.46
N GLU A 225 -15.26 2.26 5.11
CA GLU A 225 -14.30 3.36 5.07
C GLU A 225 -14.07 3.92 3.66
N LEU A 226 -14.48 3.22 2.59
CA LEU A 226 -14.39 3.71 1.23
C LEU A 226 -15.78 3.91 0.63
N LYS A 227 -15.99 5.06 0.02
CA LYS A 227 -17.23 5.39 -0.71
C LYS A 227 -16.89 5.81 -2.12
N ILE A 228 -17.61 5.25 -3.08
CA ILE A 228 -17.46 5.68 -4.48
C ILE A 228 -17.80 7.17 -4.59
N ASP A 229 -16.90 7.93 -5.18
CA ASP A 229 -17.10 9.33 -5.47
C ASP A 229 -17.59 9.52 -6.90
N HIS A 230 -16.82 9.06 -7.87
CA HIS A 230 -17.17 9.09 -9.27
C HIS A 230 -16.40 8.06 -10.09
N ILE A 231 -16.83 7.87 -11.32
CA ILE A 231 -16.14 7.04 -12.32
C ILE A 231 -15.79 7.94 -13.48
N ILE A 232 -14.52 7.90 -13.88
CA ILE A 232 -14.05 8.52 -15.11
C ILE A 232 -13.83 7.42 -16.13
N LYS A 233 -14.24 7.66 -17.37
CA LYS A 233 -13.92 6.82 -18.52
C LYS A 233 -13.21 7.65 -19.56
N ASP A 234 -12.09 7.15 -20.06
CA ASP A 234 -11.45 7.65 -21.27
C ASP A 234 -11.48 6.60 -22.40
N ASP A 235 -10.68 6.80 -23.44
CA ASP A 235 -10.65 5.91 -24.61
C ASP A 235 -9.97 4.56 -24.32
N THR A 236 -9.31 4.41 -23.16
CA THR A 236 -8.47 3.24 -22.82
C THR A 236 -8.82 2.61 -21.48
N CYS A 237 -9.36 3.37 -20.54
CA CYS A 237 -9.49 2.95 -19.15
C CYS A 237 -10.76 3.45 -18.49
N TYR A 238 -11.15 2.75 -17.40
CA TYR A 238 -12.02 3.26 -16.36
C TYR A 238 -11.20 3.57 -15.11
N TYR A 239 -11.56 4.66 -14.43
CA TYR A 239 -10.99 5.08 -13.15
C TYR A 239 -12.11 5.12 -12.12
N PHE A 240 -12.08 4.20 -11.18
CA PHE A 240 -13.02 4.15 -10.06
C PHE A 240 -12.40 4.93 -8.90
N VAL A 241 -12.96 6.09 -8.60
CA VAL A 241 -12.44 6.99 -7.56
C VAL A 241 -13.27 6.84 -6.31
N PHE A 242 -12.61 6.59 -5.19
CA PHE A 242 -13.19 6.43 -3.87
C PHE A 242 -12.66 7.50 -2.93
N ASN A 243 -13.54 8.07 -2.12
CA ASN A 243 -13.18 8.93 -0.99
C ASN A 243 -13.10 8.08 0.27
N GLN A 244 -12.16 8.41 1.14
CA GLN A 244 -12.10 7.82 2.47
C GLN A 244 -13.14 8.49 3.37
N VAL A 245 -13.81 7.68 4.18
CA VAL A 245 -14.65 8.11 5.30
C VAL A 245 -14.18 7.40 6.58
N HIS A 246 -14.40 8.01 7.73
CA HIS A 246 -14.19 7.38 9.03
C HIS A 246 -15.42 7.64 9.90
N ASN A 247 -16.08 6.57 10.36
CA ASN A 247 -17.36 6.66 11.07
C ASN A 247 -18.39 7.57 10.34
N SER A 248 -18.46 7.43 9.01
CA SER A 248 -19.31 8.24 8.12
C SER A 248 -18.91 9.70 7.94
N VAL A 249 -17.82 10.16 8.54
CA VAL A 249 -17.29 11.52 8.35
C VAL A 249 -16.25 11.47 7.21
N PRO A 250 -16.39 12.33 6.18
CA PRO A 250 -15.45 12.38 5.07
C PRO A 250 -14.04 12.76 5.51
N VAL A 251 -13.02 12.16 4.87
CA VAL A 251 -11.61 12.55 5.05
C VAL A 251 -11.20 13.47 3.91
N ASN A 252 -10.77 14.66 4.25
CA ASN A 252 -10.52 15.72 3.29
C ASN A 252 -9.31 15.42 2.41
N GLY A 253 -9.55 15.32 1.10
CA GLY A 253 -8.49 15.16 0.09
C GLY A 253 -7.83 13.79 0.03
N ILE A 254 -8.35 12.81 0.77
CA ILE A 254 -7.85 11.43 0.71
C ILE A 254 -8.71 10.63 -0.26
N MET A 255 -8.08 10.18 -1.33
CA MET A 255 -8.71 9.40 -2.39
C MET A 255 -7.95 8.11 -2.65
N LEU A 256 -8.67 7.15 -3.20
CA LEU A 256 -8.15 5.90 -3.69
C LEU A 256 -8.69 5.70 -5.10
N THR A 257 -7.84 5.31 -6.04
CA THR A 257 -8.25 5.12 -7.44
C THR A 257 -7.85 3.74 -7.90
N LEU A 258 -8.82 2.95 -8.34
CA LEU A 258 -8.60 1.71 -9.08
C LEU A 258 -8.78 1.99 -10.56
N THR A 259 -7.82 1.57 -11.38
CA THR A 259 -7.86 1.71 -12.83
C THR A 259 -8.02 0.33 -13.48
N THR A 260 -8.90 0.26 -14.50
CA THR A 260 -9.07 -0.94 -15.32
C THR A 260 -8.93 -0.59 -16.80
N ASP A 261 -8.67 -1.60 -17.63
CA ASP A 261 -8.89 -1.47 -19.07
C ASP A 261 -10.40 -1.46 -19.38
N LEU A 262 -10.76 -1.37 -20.68
CA LEU A 262 -12.16 -1.34 -21.11
C LEU A 262 -12.87 -2.69 -20.97
N GLU A 263 -12.12 -3.77 -20.82
CA GLU A 263 -12.61 -5.12 -20.56
C GLU A 263 -12.81 -5.41 -19.06
N GLY A 264 -12.43 -4.47 -18.19
CA GLY A 264 -12.55 -4.58 -16.72
C GLY A 264 -11.37 -5.26 -16.04
N ASN A 265 -10.25 -5.53 -16.74
CA ASN A 265 -9.04 -6.04 -16.11
C ASN A 265 -8.32 -4.90 -15.39
N THR A 266 -7.93 -5.12 -14.14
CA THR A 266 -7.22 -4.08 -13.36
C THR A 266 -5.81 -3.84 -13.93
N ASN A 267 -5.42 -2.58 -14.08
CA ASN A 267 -4.13 -2.18 -14.62
C ASN A 267 -3.43 -1.06 -13.86
N GLY A 268 -4.04 -0.58 -12.79
CA GLY A 268 -3.44 0.45 -11.95
C GLY A 268 -4.19 0.66 -10.65
N PHE A 269 -3.46 1.17 -9.65
CA PHE A 269 -4.02 1.47 -8.35
C PHE A 269 -3.23 2.60 -7.70
N ILE A 270 -3.92 3.58 -7.12
CA ILE A 270 -3.33 4.66 -6.33
C ILE A 270 -4.05 4.70 -5.00
N ASN A 271 -3.30 4.70 -3.91
CA ASN A 271 -3.82 4.66 -2.56
C ASN A 271 -3.22 5.77 -1.72
N TYR A 272 -4.06 6.71 -1.30
CA TYR A 272 -3.73 7.73 -0.30
C TYR A 272 -4.43 7.46 1.04
N TYR A 273 -5.03 6.27 1.22
CA TYR A 273 -5.70 5.89 2.46
C TYR A 273 -4.76 6.04 3.67
N VAL A 274 -5.30 6.60 4.74
CA VAL A 274 -4.59 6.78 6.02
C VAL A 274 -5.43 6.14 7.13
N PRO A 275 -4.89 5.17 7.88
CA PRO A 275 -5.57 4.67 9.08
C PRO A 275 -5.83 5.81 10.07
N ILE A 276 -7.08 5.94 10.53
CA ILE A 276 -7.53 7.03 11.39
C ILE A 276 -8.07 6.44 12.70
N ASP A 277 -7.62 7.01 13.83
CA ASP A 277 -8.08 6.65 15.16
C ASP A 277 -8.39 7.95 15.96
N ILE A 278 -9.49 8.61 15.58
CA ILE A 278 -10.01 9.78 16.32
C ILE A 278 -11.51 9.67 16.49
N SER A 279 -12.04 10.34 17.53
CA SER A 279 -13.50 10.54 17.67
C SER A 279 -14.03 11.44 16.56
N THR A 280 -15.18 11.08 16.03
CA THR A 280 -15.94 11.87 15.04
C THR A 280 -17.08 12.69 15.66
N ASP A 281 -17.18 12.71 16.98
CA ASP A 281 -18.15 13.52 17.70
C ASP A 281 -17.57 14.93 17.93
N PRO A 282 -18.13 16.00 17.32
CA PRO A 282 -17.65 17.35 17.52
C PRO A 282 -18.05 17.87 18.91
N ALA A 283 -17.09 18.45 19.64
CA ALA A 283 -17.37 19.15 20.89
C ALA A 283 -17.91 20.57 20.63
N VAL A 284 -17.68 21.11 19.45
CA VAL A 284 -18.12 22.41 18.98
C VAL A 284 -19.16 22.21 17.89
N ASP A 285 -20.35 22.73 18.07
CA ASP A 285 -21.40 22.66 17.06
C ASP A 285 -21.11 23.57 15.85
N LYS A 286 -21.89 23.38 14.82
CA LYS A 286 -21.79 24.11 13.56
C LYS A 286 -21.91 25.64 13.75
N ASP A 287 -22.84 26.09 14.57
CA ASP A 287 -23.11 27.52 14.76
C ASP A 287 -21.95 28.22 15.49
N ALA A 288 -21.37 27.55 16.47
CA ALA A 288 -20.17 28.03 17.14
C ALA A 288 -18.95 28.05 16.22
N ALA A 289 -18.83 27.07 15.32
CA ALA A 289 -17.77 27.04 14.30
C ALA A 289 -17.93 28.17 13.27
N ILE A 290 -19.17 28.49 12.86
CA ILE A 290 -19.47 29.63 11.99
C ILE A 290 -19.12 30.95 12.70
N ALA A 291 -19.45 31.06 13.99
CA ALA A 291 -19.10 32.26 14.76
C ALA A 291 -17.57 32.48 14.83
N ALA A 292 -16.78 31.43 14.80
CA ALA A 292 -15.32 31.51 14.88
C ALA A 292 -14.66 32.09 13.61
N ILE A 293 -15.31 32.11 12.44
CA ILE A 293 -14.77 32.71 11.22
C ILE A 293 -14.88 34.26 11.21
N GLY A 294 -15.63 34.85 12.13
CA GLY A 294 -15.84 36.31 12.22
C GLY A 294 -16.88 36.82 11.23
N ASP A 295 -16.62 37.99 10.64
CA ASP A 295 -17.60 38.65 9.77
C ASP A 295 -17.77 37.90 8.43
N TYR A 296 -19.01 37.61 8.09
CA TYR A 296 -19.43 37.03 6.82
C TYR A 296 -20.75 37.65 6.33
N GLU A 297 -21.01 37.59 5.04
CA GLU A 297 -22.28 37.95 4.44
C GLU A 297 -23.20 36.74 4.25
N LYS A 298 -22.59 35.65 3.73
CA LYS A 298 -23.32 34.44 3.41
C LYS A 298 -22.46 33.21 3.60
N ILE A 299 -23.04 32.16 4.21
CA ILE A 299 -22.48 30.80 4.24
C ILE A 299 -23.01 30.03 3.04
N PHE A 300 -22.15 29.37 2.30
CA PHE A 300 -22.49 28.54 1.13
C PHE A 300 -22.53 27.04 1.49
N SER A 301 -21.60 26.60 2.32
CA SER A 301 -21.55 25.24 2.84
C SER A 301 -20.86 25.18 4.19
N GLU A 302 -21.28 24.25 5.00
CA GLU A 302 -20.64 23.84 6.24
C GLU A 302 -20.65 22.32 6.34
N GLU A 303 -19.48 21.73 6.52
CA GLU A 303 -19.32 20.29 6.50
C GLU A 303 -18.34 19.85 7.59
N LEU A 304 -18.73 18.81 8.36
CA LEU A 304 -17.85 18.15 9.31
C LEU A 304 -16.96 17.19 8.52
N MET A 305 -15.64 17.33 8.65
CA MET A 305 -14.65 16.55 7.93
C MET A 305 -13.48 16.19 8.84
N ILE A 306 -12.70 15.22 8.42
CA ILE A 306 -11.38 14.92 9.00
C ILE A 306 -10.32 15.49 8.08
N ASP A 307 -9.45 16.32 8.62
CA ASP A 307 -8.30 16.89 7.90
C ASP A 307 -7.01 16.19 8.31
N ILE A 308 -6.19 15.86 7.32
CA ILE A 308 -4.91 15.17 7.53
C ILE A 308 -3.77 16.15 7.25
N ASP A 309 -2.92 16.35 8.24
CA ASP A 309 -1.68 17.12 8.13
C ASP A 309 -0.50 16.23 8.59
N GLY A 310 0.23 15.70 7.62
CA GLY A 310 1.23 14.67 7.86
C GLY A 310 0.59 13.40 8.44
N GLU A 311 0.98 13.03 9.66
CA GLU A 311 0.39 11.88 10.38
C GLU A 311 -0.77 12.26 11.32
N LYS A 312 -1.07 13.55 11.41
CA LYS A 312 -2.08 14.05 12.35
C LYS A 312 -3.44 14.18 11.68
N ALA A 313 -4.41 13.42 12.18
CA ALA A 313 -5.84 13.59 11.87
C ALA A 313 -6.46 14.60 12.82
N THR A 314 -7.32 15.48 12.31
CA THR A 314 -8.05 16.50 13.11
C THR A 314 -9.47 16.60 12.60
N LEU A 315 -10.45 16.49 13.48
CA LEU A 315 -11.86 16.75 13.15
C LEU A 315 -12.07 18.24 12.99
N ILE A 316 -12.62 18.67 11.86
CA ILE A 316 -12.78 20.08 11.50
C ILE A 316 -14.20 20.36 10.98
N TRP A 317 -14.64 21.58 11.16
CA TRP A 317 -15.68 22.18 10.34
C TRP A 317 -15.02 22.90 9.16
N LYS A 318 -15.34 22.48 7.94
CA LYS A 318 -14.98 23.17 6.70
C LYS A 318 -16.15 24.06 6.31
N ILE A 319 -15.89 25.36 6.19
CA ILE A 319 -16.92 26.36 5.95
C ILE A 319 -16.56 27.17 4.70
N GLU A 320 -17.51 27.27 3.76
CA GLU A 320 -17.40 28.17 2.60
C GLU A 320 -18.32 29.36 2.76
N TYR A 321 -17.79 30.57 2.57
CA TYR A 321 -18.52 31.78 2.86
C TYR A 321 -18.09 32.96 1.97
N SER A 322 -18.89 34.06 1.95
CA SER A 322 -18.51 35.35 1.39
C SER A 322 -18.46 36.42 2.46
N LYS A 323 -17.71 37.50 2.18
CA LYS A 323 -17.68 38.72 3.01
C LYS A 323 -18.48 39.85 2.34
N ALA A 324 -19.01 40.72 3.16
CA ALA A 324 -19.83 41.84 2.69
C ALA A 324 -19.07 42.73 1.69
N GLY A 325 -19.68 42.95 0.54
CA GLY A 325 -19.12 43.77 -0.51
C GLY A 325 -18.04 43.13 -1.35
N GLU A 326 -17.76 41.84 -1.15
CA GLU A 326 -16.76 41.11 -1.93
C GLU A 326 -17.44 40.09 -2.87
N VAL A 327 -16.91 39.98 -4.11
CA VAL A 327 -17.42 39.04 -5.12
C VAL A 327 -16.79 37.65 -4.99
N ILE A 328 -15.78 37.53 -4.15
CA ILE A 328 -14.99 36.34 -3.93
C ILE A 328 -15.54 35.51 -2.75
N THR A 329 -15.25 34.21 -2.79
CA THR A 329 -15.58 33.30 -1.70
C THR A 329 -14.33 32.94 -0.90
N TYR A 330 -14.56 32.49 0.31
CA TYR A 330 -13.53 32.04 1.25
C TYR A 330 -13.82 30.63 1.70
N SER A 331 -12.77 29.87 1.97
CA SER A 331 -12.85 28.61 2.70
C SER A 331 -12.15 28.76 4.05
N ALA A 332 -12.74 28.23 5.09
CA ALA A 332 -12.16 28.18 6.43
C ALA A 332 -12.18 26.76 6.99
N LYS A 333 -11.22 26.46 7.87
CA LYS A 333 -11.21 25.27 8.71
C LYS A 333 -11.22 25.68 10.17
N VAL A 334 -12.18 25.17 10.91
CA VAL A 334 -12.32 25.37 12.36
C VAL A 334 -12.19 24.02 13.03
N ASP A 335 -11.34 23.92 14.04
CA ASP A 335 -11.15 22.70 14.84
C ASP A 335 -12.47 22.38 15.57
N ALA A 336 -13.04 21.21 15.29
CA ALA A 336 -14.35 20.82 15.79
C ALA A 336 -14.34 20.40 17.28
N GLN A 337 -13.15 20.25 17.88
CA GLN A 337 -13.01 19.95 19.31
C GLN A 337 -12.81 21.23 20.15
N THR A 338 -12.12 22.23 19.59
CA THR A 338 -11.73 23.44 20.34
C THR A 338 -12.44 24.72 19.90
N GLY A 339 -13.09 24.73 18.74
CA GLY A 339 -13.67 25.92 18.13
C GLY A 339 -12.64 26.91 17.58
N LYS A 340 -11.36 26.53 17.53
CA LYS A 340 -10.30 27.41 17.05
C LYS A 340 -10.27 27.47 15.53
N LEU A 341 -10.29 28.68 14.97
CA LEU A 341 -10.02 28.88 13.55
C LEU A 341 -8.58 28.46 13.23
N ILE A 342 -8.42 27.41 12.41
CA ILE A 342 -7.12 26.90 11.96
C ILE A 342 -6.58 27.78 10.86
N TRP A 343 -7.40 28.01 9.82
CA TRP A 343 -7.10 28.95 8.75
C TRP A 343 -8.37 29.41 8.01
N SER A 344 -8.24 30.55 7.33
CA SER A 344 -9.21 31.02 6.35
C SER A 344 -8.45 31.55 5.13
N ARG A 345 -8.89 31.17 3.94
CA ARG A 345 -8.27 31.54 2.67
C ARG A 345 -9.31 31.96 1.65
N GLN A 346 -8.93 32.91 0.83
CA GLN A 346 -9.68 33.29 -0.35
C GLN A 346 -9.62 32.16 -1.39
N ASN A 347 -10.78 31.82 -1.96
CA ASN A 347 -10.82 30.87 -3.07
C ASN A 347 -10.37 31.59 -4.33
N VAL A 348 -9.31 31.08 -4.96
CA VAL A 348 -8.81 31.63 -6.23
C VAL A 348 -9.76 31.20 -7.33
N ILE A 349 -10.35 32.15 -8.04
CA ILE A 349 -11.04 31.87 -9.29
C ILE A 349 -9.93 31.73 -10.33
N VAL A 350 -9.70 30.50 -10.79
CA VAL A 350 -8.85 30.27 -11.96
C VAL A 350 -9.77 30.37 -13.17
N ASP A 351 -9.60 31.48 -13.94
CA ASP A 351 -10.32 31.69 -15.20
C ASP A 351 -9.82 30.71 -16.28
#